data_206cf1376effc6f9cd8faa57eab71bf2
#
_entry.id   206cf1376effc6f9cd8faa57eab71bf2
#
_cell.length_a   1.000
_cell.length_b   1.000
_cell.length_c   1.000
_cell.angle_alpha   90.00
_cell.angle_beta   90.00
_cell.angle_gamma   90.00
#
_symmetry.space_group_name_H-M   'P 1'
#
loop_
_entity.id
_entity.type
_entity.pdbx_description
1 polymer ?
#
loop_
_entity_poly.entity_id
_entity_poly.type
_entity_poly.pdbx_seq_one_letter_code
_entity_poly.pdbx_strand_id
1 'polypeptide(L)'
;MSDNKTKYLVLKGCAGLGNRFITLMKAINYAKMSGRTLYVDWSDGMFEAIGKNAFSEYFDLKGIRCCNLEDVMSAYETGATCYPSKMRKDDLTNPICEERDVKGQFVVYLPKIARKTIYKVALSVVPLHKLVYILGLQSFQRVEVKDKLSWKYVVKHMLDGDNLPLGSNIWPWLHARIVLFADFRPLVSMKNFFNYVSLKKNMYDKIASKASELGVQNAVGVHVRYTDKKPKGQLDILHHQLKSMIEADSCLKIFLCSDNPDVVEDFKRIYPGKVLLYEKFIPKVEDGGIHIWAAQHATDEVKQRMFEDSITEMWMLSMTKILFWQGNSSFSYISKLLRDKKNKKSIDWLKLK
;
A
#
# COMPACT_ATOMS: atom_id res chain seq x y z
N MET A 1 12.53 -25.90 19.93
CA MET A 1 11.40 -25.56 20.83
C MET A 1 10.99 -24.14 20.54
N SER A 2 9.87 -23.91 19.88
CA SER A 2 9.37 -22.54 19.65
C SER A 2 8.98 -21.94 20.99
N ASP A 3 9.56 -20.77 21.31
CA ASP A 3 9.25 -20.03 22.54
C ASP A 3 7.73 -19.78 22.59
N ASN A 4 7.05 -20.40 23.55
CA ASN A 4 5.59 -20.36 23.70
C ASN A 4 5.05 -18.93 23.95
N LYS A 5 5.93 -17.93 23.98
CA LYS A 5 5.64 -16.50 24.20
C LYS A 5 5.64 -15.65 22.92
N THR A 6 6.17 -16.14 21.80
CA THR A 6 6.26 -15.34 20.56
C THR A 6 4.88 -15.07 19.97
N LYS A 7 4.59 -13.80 19.73
CA LYS A 7 3.36 -13.34 19.07
C LYS A 7 3.64 -13.02 17.62
N TYR A 8 2.73 -13.39 16.73
CA TYR A 8 2.86 -13.25 15.28
C TYR A 8 1.83 -12.28 14.70
N LEU A 9 2.22 -11.60 13.65
CA LEU A 9 1.34 -10.84 12.76
C LEU A 9 1.53 -11.36 11.35
N VAL A 10 0.48 -11.88 10.75
CA VAL A 10 0.47 -12.31 9.35
C VAL A 10 -0.20 -11.23 8.52
N LEU A 11 0.53 -10.66 7.58
CA LEU A 11 0.02 -9.67 6.65
C LEU A 11 -0.21 -10.30 5.28
N LYS A 12 -1.46 -10.48 4.89
CA LYS A 12 -1.82 -10.89 3.52
C LYS A 12 -1.85 -9.68 2.59
N GLY A 13 -1.26 -9.82 1.40
CA GLY A 13 -1.31 -8.82 0.36
C GLY A 13 -2.66 -8.76 -0.33
N CYS A 14 -3.15 -7.57 -0.62
CA CYS A 14 -4.31 -7.36 -1.47
C CYS A 14 -4.19 -6.07 -2.26
N ALA A 15 -4.87 -6.01 -3.41
CA ALA A 15 -4.85 -4.88 -4.34
C ALA A 15 -3.45 -4.55 -4.92
N GLY A 16 -3.33 -3.42 -5.62
CA GLY A 16 -2.10 -3.01 -6.30
C GLY A 16 -0.96 -2.60 -5.35
N LEU A 17 0.27 -2.55 -5.89
CA LEU A 17 1.52 -2.34 -5.17
C LEU A 17 1.51 -1.18 -4.17
N GLY A 18 0.99 -0.01 -4.58
CA GLY A 18 0.91 1.15 -3.69
C GLY A 18 0.04 0.91 -2.46
N ASN A 19 -1.09 0.20 -2.62
CA ASN A 19 -1.96 -0.15 -1.51
C ASN A 19 -1.30 -1.16 -0.57
N ARG A 20 -0.56 -2.14 -1.10
CA ARG A 20 0.21 -3.12 -0.30
C ARG A 20 1.26 -2.45 0.57
N PHE A 21 1.96 -1.45 0.06
CA PHE A 21 2.90 -0.68 0.88
C PHE A 21 2.19 0.10 1.99
N ILE A 22 1.03 0.68 1.72
CA ILE A 22 0.23 1.37 2.74
C ILE A 22 -0.21 0.40 3.84
N THR A 23 -0.64 -0.79 3.47
CA THR A 23 -1.04 -1.82 4.42
C THR A 23 0.17 -2.33 5.22
N LEU A 24 1.31 -2.48 4.55
CA LEU A 24 2.57 -2.85 5.22
C LEU A 24 3.02 -1.80 6.24
N MET A 25 2.83 -0.49 5.96
CA MET A 25 3.08 0.57 6.96
C MET A 25 2.27 0.34 8.24
N LYS A 26 0.98 -0.01 8.11
CA LYS A 26 0.13 -0.31 9.27
C LYS A 26 0.62 -1.54 10.02
N ALA A 27 0.94 -2.60 9.29
CA ALA A 27 1.43 -3.84 9.87
C ALA A 27 2.74 -3.64 10.64
N ILE A 28 3.70 -2.91 10.08
CA ILE A 28 4.98 -2.57 10.73
C ILE A 28 4.73 -1.79 12.03
N ASN A 29 3.89 -0.75 11.98
CA ASN A 29 3.57 0.03 13.17
C ASN A 29 2.94 -0.84 14.26
N TYR A 30 1.97 -1.68 13.87
CA TYR A 30 1.30 -2.57 14.81
C TYR A 30 2.26 -3.62 15.38
N ALA A 31 3.08 -4.25 14.55
CA ALA A 31 4.07 -5.22 14.99
C ALA A 31 5.05 -4.61 16.01
N LYS A 32 5.55 -3.40 15.76
CA LYS A 32 6.43 -2.67 16.69
C LYS A 32 5.76 -2.37 18.03
N MET A 33 4.51 -1.88 17.99
CA MET A 33 3.78 -1.49 19.19
C MET A 33 3.36 -2.69 20.04
N SER A 34 3.04 -3.81 19.43
CA SER A 34 2.55 -5.03 20.08
C SER A 34 3.65 -6.07 20.35
N GLY A 35 4.90 -5.78 19.93
CA GLY A 35 6.02 -6.71 20.07
C GLY A 35 5.90 -7.98 19.22
N ARG A 36 5.13 -7.94 18.12
CA ARG A 36 4.89 -9.10 17.26
C ARG A 36 6.00 -9.30 16.25
N THR A 37 6.21 -10.55 15.87
CA THR A 37 7.04 -10.95 14.73
C THR A 37 6.17 -10.94 13.49
N LEU A 38 6.64 -10.29 12.40
CA LEU A 38 5.87 -10.04 11.19
C LEU A 38 6.20 -11.07 10.09
N TYR A 39 5.17 -11.69 9.54
CA TYR A 39 5.22 -12.42 8.28
C TYR A 39 4.44 -11.64 7.23
N VAL A 40 5.10 -11.31 6.11
CA VAL A 40 4.47 -10.63 4.97
C VAL A 40 4.24 -11.64 3.86
N ASP A 41 2.99 -11.82 3.47
CA ASP A 41 2.57 -12.77 2.45
C ASP A 41 1.89 -12.04 1.28
N TRP A 42 2.61 -11.95 0.15
CA TRP A 42 2.12 -11.45 -1.14
C TRP A 42 2.15 -12.57 -2.19
N SER A 43 1.67 -13.75 -1.82
CA SER A 43 1.68 -14.96 -2.65
C SER A 43 0.36 -15.20 -3.38
N ASP A 44 -0.53 -14.22 -3.44
CA ASP A 44 -1.89 -14.31 -3.99
C ASP A 44 -1.98 -14.38 -5.53
N GLY A 45 -0.87 -14.49 -6.23
CA GLY A 45 -0.84 -14.61 -7.69
C GLY A 45 -1.06 -13.29 -8.45
N MET A 46 -1.10 -12.17 -7.74
CA MET A 46 -1.28 -10.84 -8.38
C MET A 46 -0.02 -10.39 -9.14
N PHE A 47 1.16 -10.71 -8.63
CA PHE A 47 2.44 -10.22 -9.15
C PHE A 47 3.42 -11.32 -9.55
N GLU A 48 3.19 -12.52 -9.07
CA GLU A 48 4.00 -13.72 -9.30
C GLU A 48 3.07 -14.90 -9.47
N ALA A 49 3.60 -16.10 -9.74
CA ALA A 49 2.84 -17.34 -9.66
C ALA A 49 2.19 -17.49 -8.27
N ILE A 50 0.98 -18.05 -8.25
CA ILE A 50 0.26 -18.31 -6.98
C ILE A 50 1.14 -19.17 -6.07
N GLY A 51 1.26 -18.77 -4.81
CA GLY A 51 2.09 -19.43 -3.80
C GLY A 51 3.53 -18.89 -3.73
N LYS A 52 4.02 -18.18 -4.76
CA LYS A 52 5.31 -17.51 -4.72
C LYS A 52 5.18 -16.13 -4.06
N ASN A 53 5.91 -15.89 -2.99
CA ASN A 53 5.78 -14.66 -2.22
C ASN A 53 6.58 -13.51 -2.84
N ALA A 54 5.90 -12.67 -3.63
CA ALA A 54 6.48 -11.52 -4.31
C ALA A 54 7.15 -10.53 -3.35
N PHE A 55 6.71 -10.42 -2.07
CA PHE A 55 7.39 -9.54 -1.13
C PHE A 55 8.82 -9.98 -0.86
N SER A 56 9.01 -11.24 -0.49
CA SER A 56 10.33 -11.77 -0.13
C SER A 56 11.28 -11.88 -1.32
N GLU A 57 10.77 -11.83 -2.54
CA GLU A 57 11.57 -11.83 -3.76
C GLU A 57 12.27 -10.48 -4.01
N TYR A 58 11.58 -9.37 -3.74
CA TYR A 58 12.06 -8.03 -4.11
C TYR A 58 12.41 -7.13 -2.94
N PHE A 59 11.93 -7.42 -1.71
CA PHE A 59 12.06 -6.52 -0.56
C PHE A 59 12.62 -7.22 0.67
N ASP A 60 13.28 -6.41 1.50
CA ASP A 60 13.74 -6.79 2.82
C ASP A 60 13.12 -5.89 3.89
N LEU A 61 12.83 -6.48 5.06
CA LEU A 61 12.47 -5.75 6.27
C LEU A 61 13.70 -5.51 7.14
N LYS A 62 13.81 -4.30 7.71
CA LYS A 62 14.91 -3.89 8.59
C LYS A 62 14.38 -3.38 9.93
N GLY A 63 15.03 -3.75 11.02
CA GLY A 63 14.64 -3.28 12.36
C GLY A 63 13.26 -3.77 12.83
N ILE A 64 12.75 -4.84 12.22
CA ILE A 64 11.51 -5.53 12.57
C ILE A 64 11.82 -7.01 12.72
N ARG A 65 11.28 -7.65 13.73
CA ARG A 65 11.36 -9.11 13.86
C ARG A 65 10.49 -9.74 12.77
N CYS A 66 11.09 -10.62 11.96
CA CYS A 66 10.44 -11.32 10.88
C CYS A 66 10.43 -12.82 11.13
N CYS A 67 9.48 -13.50 10.53
CA CYS A 67 9.37 -14.96 10.52
C CYS A 67 8.92 -15.43 9.13
N ASN A 68 8.88 -16.73 8.94
CA ASN A 68 8.31 -17.40 7.78
C ASN A 68 6.93 -18.01 8.13
N LEU A 69 6.29 -18.62 7.14
CA LEU A 69 5.00 -19.26 7.33
C LEU A 69 5.10 -20.48 8.29
N GLU A 70 6.20 -21.21 8.25
CA GLU A 70 6.42 -22.41 9.07
C GLU A 70 6.41 -22.07 10.57
N ASP A 71 7.02 -20.94 10.95
CA ASP A 71 6.98 -20.45 12.36
C ASP A 71 5.55 -20.18 12.81
N VAL A 72 4.74 -19.55 11.95
CA VAL A 72 3.34 -19.25 12.23
C VAL A 72 2.52 -20.52 12.32
N MET A 73 2.73 -21.45 11.38
CA MET A 73 2.02 -22.73 11.34
C MET A 73 2.32 -23.60 12.55
N SER A 74 3.59 -23.68 12.94
CA SER A 74 4.00 -24.39 14.17
C SER A 74 3.28 -23.82 15.40
N ALA A 75 3.15 -22.49 15.49
CA ALA A 75 2.40 -21.89 16.58
C ALA A 75 0.90 -22.20 16.49
N TYR A 76 0.30 -22.19 15.30
CA TYR A 76 -1.11 -22.52 15.09
C TYR A 76 -1.41 -23.97 15.51
N GLU A 77 -0.62 -24.93 15.04
CA GLU A 77 -0.77 -26.36 15.33
C GLU A 77 -0.55 -26.71 16.81
N THR A 78 0.21 -25.89 17.52
CA THR A 78 0.36 -26.01 19.00
C THR A 78 -0.74 -25.30 19.79
N GLY A 79 -1.86 -24.91 19.14
CA GLY A 79 -3.04 -24.34 19.80
C GLY A 79 -2.90 -22.86 20.15
N ALA A 80 -2.12 -22.09 19.38
CA ALA A 80 -2.06 -20.65 19.59
C ALA A 80 -3.41 -19.97 19.43
N THR A 81 -3.73 -19.05 20.32
CA THR A 81 -4.92 -18.21 20.19
C THR A 81 -4.82 -17.33 18.95
N CYS A 82 -5.86 -17.27 18.16
CA CYS A 82 -5.89 -16.57 16.87
C CYS A 82 -6.84 -15.38 16.88
N TYR A 83 -6.51 -14.40 16.04
CA TYR A 83 -7.44 -13.37 15.64
C TYR A 83 -7.40 -13.26 14.11
N PRO A 84 -8.53 -13.38 13.43
CA PRO A 84 -9.89 -13.65 13.95
C PRO A 84 -10.01 -14.95 14.76
N SER A 85 -10.92 -14.99 15.73
CA SER A 85 -11.08 -16.16 16.60
C SER A 85 -11.52 -17.44 15.87
N LYS A 86 -12.16 -17.30 14.71
CA LYS A 86 -12.58 -18.40 13.83
C LYS A 86 -11.56 -18.69 12.71
N MET A 87 -10.31 -18.23 12.85
CA MET A 87 -9.24 -18.49 11.88
C MET A 87 -9.04 -19.98 11.68
N ARG A 88 -9.09 -20.43 10.43
CA ARG A 88 -8.80 -21.80 10.00
C ARG A 88 -7.35 -21.88 9.51
N LYS A 89 -6.85 -23.11 9.38
CA LYS A 89 -5.52 -23.36 8.78
C LYS A 89 -5.42 -22.74 7.39
N ASP A 90 -6.46 -22.89 6.58
CA ASP A 90 -6.51 -22.38 5.21
C ASP A 90 -6.41 -20.85 5.14
N ASP A 91 -6.91 -20.13 6.13
CA ASP A 91 -6.79 -18.67 6.18
C ASP A 91 -5.31 -18.22 6.27
N LEU A 92 -4.45 -19.07 6.82
CA LEU A 92 -3.00 -18.83 6.89
C LEU A 92 -2.26 -19.34 5.64
N THR A 93 -2.63 -20.53 5.15
CA THR A 93 -1.89 -21.21 4.07
C THR A 93 -2.39 -20.88 2.68
N ASN A 94 -3.68 -20.55 2.52
CA ASN A 94 -4.21 -20.14 1.22
C ASN A 94 -3.55 -18.82 0.78
N PRO A 95 -2.85 -18.79 -0.36
CA PRO A 95 -2.26 -17.56 -0.87
C PRO A 95 -3.31 -16.50 -1.22
N ILE A 96 -4.51 -16.91 -1.63
CA ILE A 96 -5.61 -16.01 -1.95
C ILE A 96 -6.36 -15.68 -0.67
N CYS A 97 -6.28 -14.41 -0.26
CA CYS A 97 -7.10 -13.89 0.81
C CYS A 97 -8.34 -13.24 0.19
N GLU A 98 -9.47 -13.91 0.29
CA GLU A 98 -10.71 -13.28 -0.13
C GLU A 98 -11.00 -12.06 0.73
N GLU A 99 -11.11 -10.92 0.07
CA GLU A 99 -11.33 -9.61 0.71
C GLU A 99 -12.54 -9.61 1.67
N ARG A 100 -13.52 -10.47 1.43
CA ARG A 100 -14.74 -10.62 2.24
C ARG A 100 -14.47 -11.23 3.61
N ASP A 101 -13.59 -12.22 3.69
CA ASP A 101 -13.39 -12.99 4.92
C ASP A 101 -12.58 -12.23 5.97
N VAL A 102 -11.65 -11.42 5.54
CA VAL A 102 -10.80 -10.62 6.44
C VAL A 102 -11.37 -9.21 6.67
N LYS A 103 -12.01 -8.61 5.68
CA LYS A 103 -12.65 -7.28 5.81
C LYS A 103 -13.79 -7.25 6.82
N GLY A 104 -14.65 -8.25 6.83
CA GLY A 104 -15.78 -8.32 7.76
C GLY A 104 -15.35 -8.35 9.22
N GLN A 105 -14.10 -8.64 9.50
CA GLN A 105 -13.58 -8.87 10.84
C GLN A 105 -12.88 -7.65 11.46
N PHE A 106 -12.48 -6.67 10.64
CA PHE A 106 -11.74 -5.49 11.10
C PHE A 106 -12.55 -4.19 11.04
N VAL A 107 -13.87 -4.28 10.89
CA VAL A 107 -14.68 -3.11 10.61
C VAL A 107 -15.56 -2.73 11.78
N VAL A 108 -15.37 -1.50 12.25
CA VAL A 108 -16.33 -0.81 13.11
C VAL A 108 -16.88 0.40 12.40
N TYR A 109 -18.16 0.48 12.47
CA TYR A 109 -18.91 1.61 11.96
C TYR A 109 -19.05 2.68 13.05
N LEU A 110 -18.26 3.75 12.98
CA LEU A 110 -18.54 4.96 13.72
C LEU A 110 -19.24 5.97 12.79
N PRO A 111 -20.29 6.63 13.27
CA PRO A 111 -20.91 7.72 12.53
C PRO A 111 -19.84 8.73 12.07
N LYS A 112 -20.01 9.27 10.87
CA LYS A 112 -19.00 10.15 10.21
C LYS A 112 -18.56 11.33 11.11
N ILE A 113 -19.46 11.85 11.94
CA ILE A 113 -19.22 12.94 12.90
C ILE A 113 -18.38 12.45 14.09
N ALA A 114 -18.74 11.33 14.70
CA ALA A 114 -17.99 10.74 15.82
C ALA A 114 -16.58 10.35 15.41
N ARG A 115 -16.41 9.83 14.20
CA ARG A 115 -15.10 9.49 13.62
C ARG A 115 -14.18 10.71 13.49
N LYS A 116 -14.69 11.88 13.02
CA LYS A 116 -13.91 13.12 12.91
C LYS A 116 -13.48 13.62 14.28
N THR A 117 -14.36 13.56 15.27
CA THR A 117 -14.10 14.07 16.62
C THR A 117 -13.13 13.16 17.36
N ILE A 118 -13.33 11.85 17.35
CA ILE A 118 -12.42 10.87 17.97
C ILE A 118 -11.04 10.93 17.30
N TYR A 119 -10.96 11.07 15.97
CA TYR A 119 -9.70 11.20 15.25
C TYR A 119 -8.95 12.48 15.63
N LYS A 120 -9.65 13.63 15.77
CA LYS A 120 -9.02 14.88 16.22
C LYS A 120 -8.53 14.79 17.67
N VAL A 121 -9.31 14.22 18.57
CA VAL A 121 -8.94 14.04 19.97
C VAL A 121 -7.79 13.05 20.10
N ALA A 122 -7.83 11.92 19.37
CA ALA A 122 -6.76 10.94 19.39
C ALA A 122 -5.44 11.43 18.83
N LEU A 123 -5.48 12.33 17.84
CA LEU A 123 -4.27 12.95 17.28
C LEU A 123 -3.67 14.04 18.17
N SER A 124 -4.48 14.65 19.07
CA SER A 124 -4.00 15.69 19.98
C SER A 124 -3.33 15.15 21.23
N VAL A 125 -3.53 13.86 21.57
CA VAL A 125 -3.00 13.23 22.78
C VAL A 125 -2.19 11.99 22.41
N VAL A 126 -0.85 12.10 22.47
CA VAL A 126 0.08 11.02 22.05
C VAL A 126 -0.20 9.67 22.71
N PRO A 127 -0.52 9.54 24.00
CA PRO A 127 -0.90 8.26 24.62
C PRO A 127 -2.19 7.68 24.02
N LEU A 128 -3.17 8.53 23.75
CA LEU A 128 -4.45 8.12 23.16
C LEU A 128 -4.28 7.66 21.71
N HIS A 129 -3.36 8.26 20.96
CA HIS A 129 -3.01 7.85 19.61
C HIS A 129 -2.44 6.42 19.59
N LYS A 130 -1.58 6.07 20.54
CA LYS A 130 -1.08 4.69 20.69
C LYS A 130 -2.21 3.72 21.05
N LEU A 131 -3.11 4.12 21.95
CA LEU A 131 -4.26 3.31 22.35
C LEU A 131 -5.23 3.10 21.17
N VAL A 132 -5.55 4.15 20.43
CA VAL A 132 -6.39 4.09 19.21
C VAL A 132 -5.79 3.15 18.19
N TYR A 133 -4.47 3.15 18.01
CA TYR A 133 -3.78 2.27 17.11
C TYR A 133 -3.79 0.81 17.58
N ILE A 134 -3.47 0.58 18.87
CA ILE A 134 -3.49 -0.74 19.52
C ILE A 134 -4.89 -1.36 19.46
N LEU A 135 -5.92 -0.56 19.66
CA LEU A 135 -7.31 -0.99 19.60
C LEU A 135 -7.82 -1.20 18.16
N GLY A 136 -6.99 -0.99 17.14
CA GLY A 136 -7.39 -1.12 15.75
C GLY A 136 -8.41 -0.08 15.29
N LEU A 137 -8.63 0.96 16.08
CA LEU A 137 -9.58 2.03 15.76
C LEU A 137 -9.18 2.83 14.51
N GLN A 138 -7.96 2.64 14.01
CA GLN A 138 -7.49 3.21 12.74
C GLN A 138 -7.78 2.32 11.52
N SER A 139 -8.12 1.07 11.73
CA SER A 139 -8.55 0.17 10.64
C SER A 139 -10.04 0.27 10.32
N PHE A 140 -10.69 1.37 10.70
CA PHE A 140 -12.07 1.63 10.34
C PHE A 140 -12.26 1.69 8.84
N GLN A 141 -12.77 0.63 8.29
CA GLN A 141 -13.25 0.58 6.92
C GLN A 141 -14.77 0.65 6.89
N ARG A 142 -15.25 1.15 5.78
CA ARG A 142 -16.65 1.21 5.44
C ARG A 142 -17.15 -0.22 5.23
N VAL A 143 -17.75 -0.85 6.24
CA VAL A 143 -18.72 -1.91 5.94
C VAL A 143 -19.99 -1.18 5.53
N GLU A 144 -20.49 -1.47 4.37
CA GLU A 144 -21.90 -1.26 4.09
C GLU A 144 -22.68 -2.28 4.89
N VAL A 145 -22.91 -1.98 6.15
CA VAL A 145 -23.94 -2.66 6.91
C VAL A 145 -25.25 -2.13 6.37
N LYS A 146 -26.00 -2.99 5.69
CA LYS A 146 -27.33 -2.63 5.16
C LYS A 146 -28.30 -2.21 6.25
N ASP A 147 -28.03 -2.55 7.51
CA ASP A 147 -28.85 -2.20 8.66
C ASP A 147 -28.18 -1.13 9.51
N LYS A 148 -28.95 -0.13 9.89
CA LYS A 148 -28.54 0.95 10.79
C LYS A 148 -28.22 0.35 12.16
N LEU A 149 -26.95 0.04 12.43
CA LEU A 149 -26.49 -0.33 13.76
C LEU A 149 -26.77 0.81 14.72
N SER A 150 -27.68 0.59 15.69
CA SER A 150 -27.89 1.56 16.75
C SER A 150 -26.65 1.60 17.66
N TRP A 151 -26.37 2.75 18.26
CA TRP A 151 -25.31 2.89 19.25
C TRP A 151 -25.47 1.92 20.43
N LYS A 152 -26.73 1.63 20.84
CA LYS A 152 -27.05 0.60 21.82
C LYS A 152 -26.57 -0.80 21.43
N TYR A 153 -26.70 -1.16 20.15
CA TYR A 153 -26.23 -2.43 19.62
C TYR A 153 -24.71 -2.51 19.68
N VAL A 154 -24.02 -1.45 19.26
CA VAL A 154 -22.56 -1.36 19.32
C VAL A 154 -22.04 -1.53 20.74
N VAL A 155 -22.60 -0.78 21.71
CA VAL A 155 -22.18 -0.84 23.12
C VAL A 155 -22.49 -2.22 23.74
N LYS A 156 -23.67 -2.78 23.49
CA LYS A 156 -24.05 -4.10 24.00
C LYS A 156 -23.05 -5.17 23.55
N HIS A 157 -22.74 -5.20 22.25
CA HIS A 157 -21.83 -6.21 21.71
C HIS A 157 -20.35 -5.94 22.00
N MET A 158 -19.97 -4.70 22.31
CA MET A 158 -18.66 -4.40 22.89
C MET A 158 -18.44 -5.06 24.25
N LEU A 159 -19.52 -5.22 25.01
CA LEU A 159 -19.48 -5.84 26.34
C LEU A 159 -19.65 -7.37 26.29
N ASP A 160 -20.46 -7.88 25.37
CA ASP A 160 -20.84 -9.29 25.32
C ASP A 160 -19.86 -10.18 24.51
N GLY A 161 -18.86 -9.61 23.86
CA GLY A 161 -17.81 -10.41 23.21
C GLY A 161 -18.22 -11.11 21.91
N ASP A 162 -19.48 -11.01 21.46
CA ASP A 162 -19.99 -11.75 20.31
C ASP A 162 -20.19 -10.90 19.06
N ASN A 163 -19.56 -11.31 17.96
CA ASN A 163 -19.85 -10.97 16.56
C ASN A 163 -19.84 -9.50 16.12
N LEU A 164 -19.34 -8.57 16.90
CA LEU A 164 -18.96 -7.27 16.38
C LEU A 164 -17.51 -7.26 15.95
N PRO A 165 -17.22 -6.72 14.79
CA PRO A 165 -15.85 -6.65 14.29
C PRO A 165 -14.89 -5.92 15.19
N LEU A 166 -15.33 -5.24 16.24
CA LEU A 166 -14.47 -4.56 17.21
C LEU A 166 -14.63 -5.02 18.65
N GLY A 167 -15.87 -5.06 19.14
CA GLY A 167 -16.09 -5.12 20.57
C GLY A 167 -15.60 -6.42 21.18
N SER A 168 -15.92 -7.52 20.54
CA SER A 168 -15.51 -8.85 20.98
C SER A 168 -14.00 -9.07 20.87
N ASN A 169 -13.29 -8.25 20.11
CA ASN A 169 -11.97 -8.59 19.62
C ASN A 169 -10.86 -7.61 20.02
N ILE A 170 -11.18 -6.55 20.75
CA ILE A 170 -10.15 -5.68 21.30
C ILE A 170 -9.20 -6.49 22.21
N TRP A 171 -9.71 -7.25 23.15
CA TRP A 171 -8.91 -8.06 24.06
C TRP A 171 -8.28 -9.28 23.39
N PRO A 172 -9.03 -10.13 22.63
CA PRO A 172 -8.42 -11.21 21.85
C PRO A 172 -7.40 -10.70 20.84
N TRP A 173 -7.65 -9.55 20.23
CA TRP A 173 -6.73 -8.96 19.24
C TRP A 173 -5.39 -8.55 19.88
N LEU A 174 -5.42 -7.95 21.06
CA LEU A 174 -4.23 -7.63 21.83
C LEU A 174 -3.53 -8.88 22.37
N HIS A 175 -4.29 -9.89 22.77
CA HIS A 175 -3.79 -11.09 23.44
C HIS A 175 -3.61 -12.27 22.50
N ALA A 176 -4.30 -12.32 21.35
CA ALA A 176 -4.13 -13.37 20.38
C ALA A 176 -2.66 -13.57 20.03
N ARG A 177 -2.23 -14.82 20.00
CA ARG A 177 -0.84 -15.15 19.67
C ARG A 177 -0.57 -14.99 18.19
N ILE A 178 -1.56 -15.30 17.32
CA ILE A 178 -1.51 -15.09 15.90
C ILE A 178 -2.60 -14.08 15.49
N VAL A 179 -2.21 -13.02 14.80
CA VAL A 179 -3.12 -12.04 14.20
C VAL A 179 -2.96 -12.08 12.70
N LEU A 180 -4.07 -12.31 11.98
CA LEU A 180 -4.15 -12.19 10.54
C LEU A 180 -4.67 -10.81 10.17
N PHE A 181 -3.98 -10.14 9.25
CA PHE A 181 -4.30 -8.78 8.83
C PHE A 181 -4.26 -8.66 7.29
N ALA A 182 -5.32 -8.10 6.72
CA ALA A 182 -5.36 -7.66 5.32
C ALA A 182 -6.18 -6.37 5.24
N ASP A 183 -5.67 -5.38 4.52
CA ASP A 183 -6.34 -4.10 4.35
C ASP A 183 -5.74 -3.38 3.14
N PHE A 184 -6.47 -2.49 2.49
CA PHE A 184 -5.98 -1.72 1.34
C PHE A 184 -6.28 -0.22 1.43
N ARG A 185 -6.84 0.28 2.53
CA ARG A 185 -7.21 1.69 2.69
C ARG A 185 -6.25 2.42 3.62
N PRO A 186 -5.68 3.55 3.17
CA PRO A 186 -4.76 4.31 3.99
C PRO A 186 -5.50 5.08 5.08
N LEU A 187 -5.10 4.92 6.33
CA LEU A 187 -5.52 5.77 7.43
C LEU A 187 -4.34 6.45 8.12
N VAL A 188 -3.11 5.97 7.90
CA VAL A 188 -1.92 6.45 8.57
C VAL A 188 -0.79 6.64 7.58
N SER A 189 -0.11 7.78 7.68
CA SER A 189 1.16 8.03 7.01
C SER A 189 2.30 7.67 7.95
N MET A 190 3.29 6.94 7.46
CA MET A 190 4.51 6.63 8.18
C MET A 190 5.69 7.31 7.49
N LYS A 191 6.10 8.48 7.98
CA LYS A 191 7.18 9.27 7.36
C LYS A 191 8.49 8.49 7.20
N ASN A 192 8.80 7.59 8.15
CA ASN A 192 10.04 6.81 8.16
C ASN A 192 9.86 5.38 7.63
N PHE A 193 8.84 5.13 6.83
CA PHE A 193 8.52 3.78 6.34
C PHE A 193 9.71 3.09 5.66
N PHE A 194 10.41 3.78 4.78
CA PHE A 194 11.56 3.24 4.07
C PHE A 194 12.85 3.12 4.92
N ASN A 195 12.78 3.36 6.23
CA ASN A 195 13.81 2.89 7.16
C ASN A 195 13.60 1.43 7.53
N TYR A 196 12.38 0.92 7.35
CA TYR A 196 11.99 -0.46 7.68
C TYR A 196 11.87 -1.36 6.46
N VAL A 197 11.72 -0.79 5.26
CA VAL A 197 11.57 -1.54 4.01
C VAL A 197 12.62 -1.05 3.02
N SER A 198 13.33 -1.97 2.40
CA SER A 198 14.29 -1.68 1.32
C SER A 198 14.09 -2.65 0.17
N LEU A 199 14.42 -2.21 -1.03
CA LEU A 199 14.63 -3.13 -2.14
C LEU A 199 15.83 -4.01 -1.86
N LYS A 200 15.82 -5.23 -2.37
CA LYS A 200 17.01 -6.05 -2.48
C LYS A 200 18.06 -5.36 -3.36
N LYS A 201 19.32 -5.55 -3.00
CA LYS A 201 20.44 -4.82 -3.61
C LYS A 201 20.49 -4.95 -5.13
N ASN A 202 20.34 -6.17 -5.66
CA ASN A 202 20.37 -6.43 -7.09
C ASN A 202 19.30 -5.64 -7.86
N MET A 203 18.07 -5.59 -7.34
CA MET A 203 16.98 -4.82 -7.94
C MET A 203 17.22 -3.31 -7.85
N TYR A 204 17.72 -2.83 -6.69
CA TYR A 204 18.08 -1.42 -6.55
C TYR A 204 19.18 -1.00 -7.51
N ASP A 205 20.25 -1.80 -7.67
CA ASP A 205 21.37 -1.50 -8.55
C ASP A 205 20.91 -1.46 -10.03
N LYS A 206 20.05 -2.41 -10.45
CA LYS A 206 19.41 -2.44 -11.78
C LYS A 206 18.63 -1.14 -12.05
N ILE A 207 17.82 -0.72 -11.08
CA ILE A 207 17.02 0.52 -11.21
C ILE A 207 17.92 1.76 -11.24
N ALA A 208 18.92 1.84 -10.37
CA ALA A 208 19.84 2.97 -10.30
C ALA A 208 20.64 3.13 -11.60
N SER A 209 21.10 2.02 -12.18
CA SER A 209 21.78 2.00 -13.48
C SER A 209 20.87 2.54 -14.59
N LYS A 210 19.65 2.01 -14.68
CA LYS A 210 18.69 2.44 -15.72
C LYS A 210 18.24 3.89 -15.54
N ALA A 211 18.05 4.34 -14.29
CA ALA A 211 17.74 5.74 -13.99
C ALA A 211 18.88 6.69 -14.40
N SER A 212 20.13 6.26 -14.24
CA SER A 212 21.31 7.02 -14.66
C SER A 212 21.41 7.09 -16.19
N GLU A 213 21.21 5.98 -16.88
CA GLU A 213 21.18 5.89 -18.34
C GLU A 213 20.14 6.85 -18.95
N LEU A 214 18.94 6.89 -18.39
CA LEU A 214 17.86 7.76 -18.83
C LEU A 214 18.02 9.22 -18.36
N GLY A 215 18.95 9.53 -17.47
CA GLY A 215 19.11 10.88 -16.92
C GLY A 215 17.97 11.34 -16.01
N VAL A 216 17.27 10.41 -15.38
CA VAL A 216 16.05 10.65 -14.58
C VAL A 216 16.30 11.65 -13.43
N GLN A 217 17.51 11.69 -12.87
CA GLN A 217 17.86 12.55 -11.75
C GLN A 217 17.74 14.04 -12.07
N ASN A 218 17.89 14.42 -13.35
CA ASN A 218 17.81 15.79 -13.84
C ASN A 218 16.41 16.13 -14.39
N ALA A 219 15.53 15.15 -14.50
CA ALA A 219 14.19 15.30 -15.04
C ALA A 219 13.17 15.73 -13.99
N VAL A 220 12.05 16.28 -14.45
CA VAL A 220 10.80 16.40 -13.70
C VAL A 220 10.04 15.07 -13.83
N GLY A 221 9.80 14.40 -12.71
CA GLY A 221 8.95 13.22 -12.67
C GLY A 221 7.48 13.59 -12.69
N VAL A 222 6.72 12.92 -13.53
CA VAL A 222 5.27 13.10 -13.63
C VAL A 222 4.61 11.73 -13.58
N HIS A 223 3.65 11.56 -12.66
CA HIS A 223 2.83 10.36 -12.63
C HIS A 223 1.38 10.71 -12.96
N VAL A 224 0.84 10.05 -13.98
CA VAL A 224 -0.55 10.20 -14.41
C VAL A 224 -1.24 8.85 -14.40
N ARG A 225 -2.15 8.65 -13.45
CA ARG A 225 -3.06 7.51 -13.42
C ARG A 225 -4.35 7.88 -14.12
N TYR A 226 -4.65 7.22 -15.23
CA TYR A 226 -5.75 7.61 -16.13
C TYR A 226 -6.74 6.49 -16.42
N THR A 227 -6.48 5.24 -16.02
CA THR A 227 -7.40 4.11 -16.24
C THR A 227 -8.65 4.23 -15.36
N ASP A 228 -8.51 4.10 -14.04
CA ASP A 228 -9.61 4.10 -13.06
C ASP A 228 -9.76 5.41 -12.26
N LYS A 229 -8.84 6.38 -12.46
CA LYS A 229 -8.79 7.64 -11.72
C LYS A 229 -8.52 8.84 -12.62
N LYS A 230 -9.39 9.03 -13.61
CA LYS A 230 -9.26 10.13 -14.57
C LYS A 230 -9.36 11.48 -13.86
N PRO A 231 -8.34 12.35 -13.96
CA PRO A 231 -8.38 13.70 -13.40
C PRO A 231 -9.31 14.59 -14.22
N LYS A 232 -10.25 15.25 -13.54
CA LYS A 232 -11.22 16.13 -14.17
C LYS A 232 -10.59 17.51 -14.42
N GLY A 233 -10.13 17.79 -15.63
CA GLY A 233 -9.62 19.13 -16.02
C GLY A 233 -8.27 19.54 -15.47
N GLN A 234 -7.73 18.83 -14.45
CA GLN A 234 -6.44 19.20 -13.85
C GLN A 234 -5.22 18.88 -14.74
N LEU A 235 -5.40 18.07 -15.78
CA LEU A 235 -4.30 17.73 -16.69
C LEU A 235 -3.83 18.96 -17.50
N ASP A 236 -4.76 19.84 -17.89
CA ASP A 236 -4.43 21.08 -18.59
C ASP A 236 -3.60 22.03 -17.70
N ILE A 237 -3.94 22.11 -16.41
CA ILE A 237 -3.19 22.91 -15.45
C ILE A 237 -1.78 22.32 -15.26
N LEU A 238 -1.65 20.99 -15.19
CA LEU A 238 -0.35 20.33 -15.15
C LEU A 238 0.47 20.65 -16.42
N HIS A 239 -0.14 20.59 -17.60
CA HIS A 239 0.52 20.93 -18.86
C HIS A 239 0.98 22.40 -18.89
N HIS A 240 0.15 23.34 -18.42
CA HIS A 240 0.54 24.74 -18.31
C HIS A 240 1.78 24.92 -17.41
N GLN A 241 1.78 24.28 -16.24
CA GLN A 241 2.92 24.32 -15.31
C GLN A 241 4.20 23.71 -15.91
N LEU A 242 4.08 22.58 -16.62
CA LEU A 242 5.22 21.93 -17.28
C LEU A 242 5.79 22.76 -18.43
N LYS A 243 4.93 23.42 -19.23
CA LYS A 243 5.35 24.33 -20.31
C LYS A 243 6.16 25.49 -19.73
N SER A 244 5.66 26.17 -18.71
CA SER A 244 6.39 27.27 -18.06
C SER A 244 7.75 26.83 -17.51
N MET A 245 7.85 25.60 -16.98
CA MET A 245 9.13 25.08 -16.49
C MET A 245 10.12 24.79 -17.63
N ILE A 246 9.62 24.28 -18.78
CA ILE A 246 10.46 24.00 -19.97
C ILE A 246 10.89 25.30 -20.64
N GLU A 247 10.04 26.33 -20.66
CA GLU A 247 10.36 27.66 -21.16
C GLU A 247 11.48 28.30 -20.32
N ALA A 248 11.44 28.12 -18.99
CA ALA A 248 12.48 28.61 -18.08
C ALA A 248 13.79 27.80 -18.15
N ASP A 249 13.73 26.52 -18.52
CA ASP A 249 14.89 25.63 -18.67
C ASP A 249 14.68 24.72 -19.89
N SER A 250 15.20 25.16 -21.04
CA SER A 250 15.07 24.42 -22.30
C SER A 250 15.75 23.06 -22.31
N CYS A 251 16.63 22.75 -21.35
CA CYS A 251 17.26 21.44 -21.21
C CYS A 251 16.42 20.47 -20.37
N LEU A 252 15.38 20.98 -19.68
CA LEU A 252 14.54 20.18 -18.83
C LEU A 252 13.83 19.06 -19.59
N LYS A 253 13.85 17.86 -19.02
CA LYS A 253 13.13 16.68 -19.50
C LYS A 253 12.03 16.28 -18.52
N ILE A 254 11.04 15.55 -19.02
CA ILE A 254 9.92 15.01 -18.24
C ILE A 254 10.09 13.49 -18.21
N PHE A 255 10.29 12.90 -17.02
CA PHE A 255 10.17 11.46 -16.83
C PHE A 255 8.72 11.13 -16.53
N LEU A 256 8.02 10.57 -17.52
CA LEU A 256 6.59 10.27 -17.43
C LEU A 256 6.35 8.80 -17.05
N CYS A 257 5.51 8.60 -16.05
CA CYS A 257 4.91 7.29 -15.73
C CYS A 257 3.40 7.38 -15.84
N SER A 258 2.81 6.56 -16.69
CA SER A 258 1.36 6.47 -16.85
C SER A 258 0.93 5.01 -17.01
N ASP A 259 -0.32 4.74 -16.64
CA ASP A 259 -1.03 3.48 -16.85
C ASP A 259 -1.89 3.50 -18.13
N ASN A 260 -1.80 4.55 -18.94
CA ASN A 260 -2.60 4.73 -20.14
C ASN A 260 -1.71 5.12 -21.34
N PRO A 261 -1.74 4.37 -22.45
CA PRO A 261 -0.92 4.65 -23.62
C PRO A 261 -1.30 5.97 -24.32
N ASP A 262 -2.57 6.37 -24.31
CA ASP A 262 -3.00 7.61 -24.95
C ASP A 262 -2.40 8.84 -24.24
N VAL A 263 -2.29 8.79 -22.92
CA VAL A 263 -1.58 9.84 -22.14
C VAL A 263 -0.11 9.92 -22.53
N VAL A 264 0.53 8.77 -22.76
CA VAL A 264 1.94 8.73 -23.19
C VAL A 264 2.11 9.40 -24.56
N GLU A 265 1.25 9.07 -25.50
CA GLU A 265 1.30 9.67 -26.85
C GLU A 265 0.96 11.17 -26.84
N ASP A 266 0.01 11.60 -26.02
CA ASP A 266 -0.29 13.02 -25.83
C ASP A 266 0.91 13.81 -25.28
N PHE A 267 1.59 13.27 -24.27
CA PHE A 267 2.80 13.91 -23.74
C PHE A 267 3.92 13.99 -24.79
N LYS A 268 4.15 12.93 -25.57
CA LYS A 268 5.14 12.95 -26.67
C LYS A 268 4.80 14.02 -27.71
N ARG A 269 3.54 14.15 -28.06
CA ARG A 269 3.04 15.14 -29.03
C ARG A 269 3.19 16.57 -28.50
N ILE A 270 2.86 16.82 -27.22
CA ILE A 270 2.91 18.14 -26.60
C ILE A 270 4.35 18.59 -26.30
N TYR A 271 5.22 17.63 -25.96
CA TYR A 271 6.62 17.88 -25.55
C TYR A 271 7.62 17.10 -26.42
N PRO A 272 7.73 17.41 -27.73
CA PRO A 272 8.59 16.64 -28.64
C PRO A 272 10.05 16.64 -28.17
N GLY A 273 10.65 15.46 -28.10
CA GLY A 273 12.03 15.27 -27.67
C GLY A 273 12.31 15.57 -26.18
N LYS A 274 11.28 15.85 -25.36
CA LYS A 274 11.44 16.15 -23.93
C LYS A 274 11.02 15.02 -23.00
N VAL A 275 10.24 14.05 -23.48
CA VAL A 275 9.69 12.97 -22.66
C VAL A 275 10.67 11.82 -22.54
N LEU A 276 11.00 11.45 -21.33
CA LEU A 276 11.75 10.24 -20.97
C LEU A 276 10.75 9.19 -20.50
N LEU A 277 10.87 7.99 -21.03
CA LEU A 277 10.02 6.85 -20.69
C LEU A 277 10.88 5.67 -20.28
N TYR A 278 10.43 4.95 -19.27
CA TYR A 278 10.88 3.59 -19.05
C TYR A 278 10.08 2.67 -19.95
N GLU A 279 10.76 1.91 -20.80
CA GLU A 279 10.09 1.00 -21.74
C GLU A 279 9.47 -0.17 -20.99
N LYS A 280 8.16 -0.27 -21.09
CA LYS A 280 7.34 -1.32 -20.49
C LYS A 280 6.14 -1.64 -21.35
N PHE A 281 5.55 -2.79 -21.12
CA PHE A 281 4.26 -3.13 -21.69
C PHE A 281 3.13 -2.40 -20.92
N ILE A 282 2.29 -1.65 -21.65
CA ILE A 282 1.10 -1.00 -21.11
C ILE A 282 -0.12 -1.57 -21.84
N PRO A 283 -0.92 -2.44 -21.21
CA PRO A 283 -2.13 -2.96 -21.82
C PRO A 283 -3.17 -1.84 -21.99
N LYS A 284 -3.99 -1.92 -23.03
CA LYS A 284 -5.20 -1.12 -23.09
C LYS A 284 -6.21 -1.70 -22.11
N VAL A 285 -6.60 -0.90 -21.12
CA VAL A 285 -7.53 -1.28 -20.08
C VAL A 285 -8.74 -0.35 -20.16
N GLU A 286 -9.91 -0.91 -20.40
CA GLU A 286 -11.16 -0.14 -20.47
C GLU A 286 -11.70 0.20 -19.08
N ASP A 287 -11.66 -0.76 -18.17
CA ASP A 287 -12.14 -0.62 -16.79
C ASP A 287 -11.17 -1.24 -15.77
N GLY A 288 -11.05 -0.58 -14.63
CA GLY A 288 -10.21 -1.04 -13.54
C GLY A 288 -8.74 -0.62 -13.67
N GLY A 289 -7.89 -1.16 -12.82
CA GLY A 289 -6.46 -0.88 -12.82
C GLY A 289 -5.66 -1.96 -13.56
N ILE A 290 -4.50 -1.61 -14.08
CA ILE A 290 -3.59 -2.54 -14.79
C ILE A 290 -3.33 -3.85 -14.01
N HIS A 291 -3.25 -3.79 -12.68
CA HIS A 291 -3.04 -4.97 -11.85
C HIS A 291 -4.23 -5.96 -11.87
N ILE A 292 -5.46 -5.46 -12.04
CA ILE A 292 -6.65 -6.31 -12.21
C ILE A 292 -6.60 -7.00 -13.57
N TRP A 293 -6.29 -6.23 -14.61
CA TRP A 293 -6.10 -6.79 -15.95
C TRP A 293 -5.02 -7.88 -15.96
N ALA A 294 -3.87 -7.61 -15.34
CA ALA A 294 -2.78 -8.57 -15.27
C ALA A 294 -3.18 -9.86 -14.54
N ALA A 295 -3.91 -9.76 -13.44
CA ALA A 295 -4.40 -10.92 -12.69
C ALA A 295 -5.33 -11.81 -13.52
N GLN A 296 -6.09 -11.22 -14.45
CA GLN A 296 -7.09 -11.93 -15.27
C GLN A 296 -6.56 -12.45 -16.59
N HIS A 297 -5.55 -11.78 -17.19
CA HIS A 297 -5.18 -12.02 -18.59
C HIS A 297 -3.69 -12.32 -18.80
N ALA A 298 -2.82 -12.01 -17.84
CA ALA A 298 -1.39 -12.18 -18.01
C ALA A 298 -0.90 -13.55 -17.55
N THR A 299 0.12 -14.11 -18.23
CA THR A 299 0.88 -15.25 -17.72
C THR A 299 1.70 -14.84 -16.50
N ASP A 300 2.20 -15.81 -15.75
CA ASP A 300 2.97 -15.52 -14.53
C ASP A 300 4.26 -14.73 -14.84
N GLU A 301 4.93 -15.02 -15.97
CA GLU A 301 6.12 -14.28 -16.41
C GLU A 301 5.76 -12.83 -16.77
N VAL A 302 4.61 -12.61 -17.41
CA VAL A 302 4.14 -11.24 -17.73
C VAL A 302 3.77 -10.49 -16.45
N LYS A 303 3.09 -11.14 -15.49
CA LYS A 303 2.78 -10.55 -14.17
C LYS A 303 4.06 -10.13 -13.45
N GLN A 304 5.05 -11.03 -13.40
CA GLN A 304 6.34 -10.77 -12.78
C GLN A 304 7.04 -9.57 -13.43
N ARG A 305 7.10 -9.53 -14.76
CA ARG A 305 7.69 -8.41 -15.49
C ARG A 305 6.95 -7.10 -15.21
N MET A 306 5.63 -7.08 -15.29
CA MET A 306 4.82 -5.90 -14.98
C MET A 306 5.00 -5.42 -13.53
N PHE A 307 5.24 -6.35 -12.61
CA PHE A 307 5.55 -6.01 -11.22
C PHE A 307 6.93 -5.37 -11.08
N GLU A 308 7.97 -5.95 -11.71
CA GLU A 308 9.32 -5.36 -11.77
C GLU A 308 9.30 -3.97 -12.40
N ASP A 309 8.55 -3.79 -13.50
CA ASP A 309 8.37 -2.50 -14.16
C ASP A 309 7.71 -1.47 -13.23
N SER A 310 6.69 -1.92 -12.46
CA SER A 310 6.00 -1.07 -11.48
C SER A 310 6.94 -0.63 -10.35
N ILE A 311 7.77 -1.53 -9.83
CA ILE A 311 8.79 -1.21 -8.83
C ILE A 311 9.79 -0.22 -9.43
N THR A 312 10.26 -0.48 -10.64
CA THR A 312 11.23 0.35 -11.35
C THR A 312 10.74 1.78 -11.51
N GLU A 313 9.55 1.97 -12.06
CA GLU A 313 8.96 3.30 -12.22
C GLU A 313 8.75 4.03 -10.88
N MET A 314 8.26 3.32 -9.87
CA MET A 314 8.02 3.88 -8.54
C MET A 314 9.32 4.44 -7.92
N TRP A 315 10.42 3.69 -8.04
CA TRP A 315 11.74 4.12 -7.55
C TRP A 315 12.35 5.22 -8.42
N MET A 316 12.27 5.11 -9.75
CA MET A 316 12.75 6.15 -10.67
C MET A 316 12.04 7.48 -10.44
N LEU A 317 10.71 7.50 -10.28
CA LEU A 317 9.96 8.71 -9.90
C LEU A 317 10.52 9.35 -8.63
N SER A 318 10.93 8.53 -7.66
CA SER A 318 11.54 9.03 -6.43
C SER A 318 12.92 9.68 -6.65
N MET A 319 13.62 9.34 -7.73
CA MET A 319 14.97 9.85 -8.04
C MET A 319 14.96 11.19 -8.77
N THR A 320 13.85 11.58 -9.39
CA THR A 320 13.74 12.80 -10.21
C THR A 320 14.05 14.09 -9.44
N LYS A 321 14.35 15.19 -10.14
CA LYS A 321 14.64 16.53 -9.57
C LYS A 321 13.44 17.08 -8.80
N ILE A 322 12.27 17.06 -9.45
CA ILE A 322 10.96 17.45 -8.88
C ILE A 322 9.98 16.33 -9.22
N LEU A 323 9.02 16.05 -8.36
CA LEU A 323 7.96 15.08 -8.62
C LEU A 323 6.59 15.75 -8.62
N PHE A 324 5.88 15.67 -9.72
CA PHE A 324 4.44 15.89 -9.81
C PHE A 324 3.72 14.56 -9.58
N TRP A 325 3.19 14.39 -8.39
CA TRP A 325 2.48 13.17 -8.00
C TRP A 325 0.98 13.38 -7.98
N GLN A 326 0.21 12.35 -8.27
CA GLN A 326 -1.25 12.41 -8.30
C GLN A 326 -1.82 12.03 -6.93
N GLY A 327 -2.42 12.99 -6.22
CA GLY A 327 -2.81 12.88 -4.82
C GLY A 327 -3.82 11.79 -4.46
N ASN A 328 -4.57 11.29 -5.45
CA ASN A 328 -5.51 10.17 -5.28
C ASN A 328 -4.92 8.80 -5.69
N SER A 329 -3.62 8.74 -6.05
CA SER A 329 -2.93 7.51 -6.42
C SER A 329 -1.98 7.04 -5.32
N SER A 330 -2.22 5.83 -4.79
CA SER A 330 -1.33 5.19 -3.83
C SER A 330 0.06 4.92 -4.41
N PHE A 331 0.16 4.65 -5.70
CA PHE A 331 1.43 4.40 -6.39
C PHE A 331 2.36 5.62 -6.29
N SER A 332 1.92 6.78 -6.75
CA SER A 332 2.74 7.99 -6.69
C SER A 332 2.91 8.54 -5.27
N TYR A 333 1.99 8.24 -4.36
CA TYR A 333 2.16 8.54 -2.94
C TYR A 333 3.37 7.80 -2.35
N ILE A 334 3.58 6.53 -2.69
CA ILE A 334 4.76 5.77 -2.27
C ILE A 334 6.03 6.36 -2.88
N SER A 335 6.02 6.73 -4.17
CA SER A 335 7.15 7.42 -4.81
C SER A 335 7.50 8.73 -4.08
N LYS A 336 6.48 9.50 -3.65
CA LYS A 336 6.67 10.70 -2.82
C LYS A 336 7.32 10.37 -1.48
N LEU A 337 6.87 9.33 -0.77
CA LEU A 337 7.44 8.94 0.52
C LEU A 337 8.91 8.52 0.41
N LEU A 338 9.30 7.85 -0.68
CA LEU A 338 10.70 7.53 -0.98
C LEU A 338 11.57 8.80 -1.10
N ARG A 339 10.99 9.91 -1.59
CA ARG A 339 11.66 11.21 -1.75
C ARG A 339 11.76 12.00 -0.47
N ASP A 340 10.73 11.96 0.37
CA ASP A 340 10.65 12.75 1.61
C ASP A 340 11.87 12.50 2.51
N LYS A 341 12.45 11.30 2.46
CA LYS A 341 13.71 10.94 3.13
C LYS A 341 14.91 11.81 2.69
N LYS A 342 14.85 12.40 1.49
CA LYS A 342 15.94 13.21 0.88
C LYS A 342 15.59 14.70 0.78
N ASN A 343 14.52 15.15 1.42
CA ASN A 343 13.99 16.53 1.37
C ASN A 343 13.79 17.08 -0.06
N LYS A 344 13.46 16.21 -1.01
CA LYS A 344 13.24 16.59 -2.41
C LYS A 344 11.83 17.12 -2.63
N LYS A 345 11.68 18.19 -3.42
CA LYS A 345 10.38 18.82 -3.75
C LYS A 345 9.42 17.84 -4.43
N SER A 346 8.19 17.76 -3.90
CA SER A 346 7.09 16.99 -4.48
C SER A 346 5.81 17.84 -4.47
N ILE A 347 5.08 17.83 -5.59
CA ILE A 347 3.88 18.65 -5.81
C ILE A 347 2.71 17.72 -6.11
N ASP A 348 1.62 17.86 -5.35
CA ASP A 348 0.35 17.21 -5.67
C ASP A 348 -0.34 18.01 -6.78
N TRP A 349 -0.22 17.53 -8.01
CA TRP A 349 -0.70 18.27 -9.16
C TRP A 349 -2.25 18.32 -9.27
N LEU A 350 -2.98 17.47 -8.55
CA LEU A 350 -4.43 17.62 -8.43
C LEU A 350 -4.86 18.85 -7.63
N LYS A 351 -3.92 19.50 -6.92
CA LYS A 351 -4.15 20.70 -6.11
C LYS A 351 -3.63 21.98 -6.75
N LEU A 352 -3.07 21.88 -7.95
CA LEU A 352 -2.71 23.07 -8.74
C LEU A 352 -3.96 23.88 -9.09
N LYS A 353 -3.82 25.23 -9.12
CA LYS A 353 -4.90 26.17 -9.43
C LYS A 353 -4.55 26.96 -10.67
#